data_123d6e44ff9432037eb42840fe29f625
#
_entry.id   123d6e44ff9432037eb42840fe29f625
#
_cell.length_a   1.000
_cell.length_b   1.000
_cell.length_c   1.000
_cell.angle_alpha   90.00
_cell.angle_beta   90.00
_cell.angle_gamma   90.00
#
_symmetry.space_group_name_H-M   'P 1'
#
loop_
_entity.id
_entity.type
_entity.pdbx_description
1 polymer ?
#
loop_
_entity_poly.entity_id
_entity_poly.type
_entity_poly.pdbx_seq_one_letter_code
_entity_poly.pdbx_strand_id
1 'polypeptide(L)'
;MRAVPWKPVALITTTISILLLLLLLPACCCLRKGMPALKLPEPPPSRIPEIGASDIPTPTEAQAHAPTEAMMRNVDFHIDATTVLHIHSLRGQFVAKQPGAPVNFDNKTQFVVKIDRAKIGMDSAGLDQLMNRYVFGYPGAPLRDLHVVPEGKQIVQSGIMHKGVDIPFTMYGDVSATKDGRIRIHPTKLQICSINGLGLLKALGLSMEKMLDLSKAKGVVAEQNDLLLEPTKILPPPQIDAHLVEVHVEGGELMQVFDAGMHLPELTLPYPNEKNVMYYRHGTLRMGKLLMVDADMEVTDTDPRDPFDFFIDRYNDQLAAGWEHNTPVYGLMVFMRDYQDLGLPAQPGERLRP
;
A
#
# COMPACT_ATOMS: atom_id res chain seq x y z
N MET A 1 -63.83 -3.01 -15.67
CA MET A 1 -64.77 -3.85 -14.88
C MET A 1 -63.98 -4.55 -13.77
N ARG A 2 -64.48 -4.36 -12.54
CA ARG A 2 -64.18 -5.03 -11.26
C ARG A 2 -62.74 -4.98 -10.71
N ALA A 3 -62.57 -4.02 -9.80
CA ALA A 3 -61.60 -3.99 -8.74
C ALA A 3 -61.85 -5.12 -7.73
N VAL A 4 -60.75 -5.71 -7.17
CA VAL A 4 -60.79 -6.62 -6.05
C VAL A 4 -60.09 -5.92 -4.85
N PRO A 5 -60.74 -5.88 -3.68
CA PRO A 5 -60.24 -5.07 -2.54
C PRO A 5 -59.19 -5.82 -1.72
N TRP A 6 -58.18 -5.08 -1.28
CA TRP A 6 -57.23 -5.49 -0.27
C TRP A 6 -57.85 -5.46 1.12
N LYS A 7 -57.74 -6.55 1.85
CA LYS A 7 -58.09 -6.63 3.27
C LYS A 7 -56.80 -6.50 4.10
N PRO A 8 -56.81 -5.71 5.19
CA PRO A 8 -55.70 -5.70 6.12
C PRO A 8 -55.81 -6.87 7.13
N VAL A 9 -54.74 -7.62 7.35
CA VAL A 9 -54.64 -8.61 8.43
C VAL A 9 -53.59 -8.17 9.43
N ALA A 10 -54.14 -7.74 10.57
CA ALA A 10 -53.74 -7.98 11.93
C ALA A 10 -52.32 -7.60 12.40
N LEU A 11 -52.25 -6.46 12.99
CA LEU A 11 -51.35 -5.97 14.04
C LEU A 11 -51.89 -6.44 15.42
N ILE A 12 -51.67 -7.69 15.86
CA ILE A 12 -51.94 -8.14 17.24
C ILE A 12 -51.04 -9.33 17.55
N THR A 13 -49.75 -9.10 17.86
CA THR A 13 -48.91 -10.09 18.56
C THR A 13 -47.66 -9.53 19.23
N THR A 14 -47.51 -8.22 19.41
CA THR A 14 -46.27 -7.65 20.04
C THR A 14 -46.47 -7.04 21.43
N THR A 15 -47.66 -7.17 22.04
CA THR A 15 -47.91 -6.57 23.38
C THR A 15 -47.90 -7.56 24.54
N ILE A 16 -47.71 -8.85 24.33
CA ILE A 16 -47.71 -9.86 25.42
C ILE A 16 -46.28 -10.23 25.88
N SER A 17 -45.25 -9.97 25.09
CA SER A 17 -43.86 -10.30 25.47
C SER A 17 -43.17 -9.26 26.36
N ILE A 18 -43.67 -8.09 26.52
CA ILE A 18 -43.07 -7.03 27.36
C ILE A 18 -43.56 -7.10 28.82
N LEU A 19 -44.71 -7.71 29.07
CA LEU A 19 -45.24 -7.80 30.47
C LEU A 19 -44.68 -8.98 31.27
N LEU A 20 -44.01 -9.96 30.65
CA LEU A 20 -43.41 -11.10 31.36
C LEU A 20 -41.94 -10.86 31.76
N LEU A 21 -41.30 -9.78 31.28
CA LEU A 21 -39.91 -9.45 31.61
C LEU A 21 -39.76 -8.54 32.83
N LEU A 22 -40.88 -8.05 33.39
CA LEU A 22 -40.88 -7.12 34.53
C LEU A 22 -41.21 -7.78 35.87
N LEU A 23 -41.40 -9.09 35.93
CA LEU A 23 -41.71 -9.82 37.15
C LEU A 23 -40.61 -10.74 37.69
N LEU A 24 -39.39 -10.65 37.12
CA LEU A 24 -38.23 -11.42 37.58
C LEU A 24 -37.09 -10.62 38.19
N LEU A 25 -37.34 -9.39 38.64
CA LEU A 25 -36.39 -8.66 39.45
C LEU A 25 -37.07 -8.21 40.73
N PRO A 26 -36.96 -8.98 41.86
CA PRO A 26 -35.95 -8.67 42.84
C PRO A 26 -35.52 -9.90 43.64
N ALA A 27 -34.37 -10.48 43.37
CA ALA A 27 -33.70 -11.39 44.32
C ALA A 27 -32.20 -11.52 44.07
N CYS A 28 -31.51 -10.41 43.77
CA CYS A 28 -30.04 -10.46 43.68
C CYS A 28 -29.38 -9.22 44.33
N CYS A 29 -29.91 -8.83 45.48
CA CYS A 29 -29.36 -7.70 46.23
C CYS A 29 -28.93 -8.10 47.63
N CYS A 30 -28.37 -9.28 47.87
CA CYS A 30 -27.73 -9.63 49.13
C CYS A 30 -26.74 -10.78 48.96
N LEU A 31 -25.63 -10.58 48.24
CA LEU A 31 -24.43 -11.40 48.41
C LEU A 31 -23.20 -10.68 47.80
N ARG A 32 -22.98 -9.44 48.26
CA ARG A 32 -21.69 -8.78 48.11
C ARG A 32 -20.90 -8.95 49.40
N LYS A 33 -20.58 -10.20 49.77
CA LYS A 33 -19.50 -10.48 50.69
C LYS A 33 -18.22 -10.61 49.89
N GLY A 34 -17.28 -9.70 50.20
CA GLY A 34 -15.98 -9.51 49.61
C GLY A 34 -15.28 -10.75 49.06
N MET A 35 -15.21 -10.83 47.75
CA MET A 35 -14.11 -11.57 47.16
C MET A 35 -12.83 -10.74 47.41
N PRO A 36 -11.77 -11.33 47.99
CA PRO A 36 -10.49 -10.65 48.04
C PRO A 36 -10.08 -10.36 46.61
N ALA A 37 -9.74 -9.09 46.31
CA ALA A 37 -9.18 -8.72 45.04
C ALA A 37 -8.01 -9.66 44.75
N LEU A 38 -8.09 -10.43 43.66
CA LEU A 38 -6.97 -11.17 43.15
C LEU A 38 -5.89 -10.12 42.87
N LYS A 39 -4.88 -10.01 43.72
CA LYS A 39 -3.66 -9.31 43.42
C LYS A 39 -3.04 -10.04 42.23
N LEU A 40 -3.18 -9.51 41.04
CA LEU A 40 -2.34 -9.90 39.92
C LEU A 40 -0.89 -9.72 40.40
N PRO A 41 0.00 -10.69 40.16
CA PRO A 41 1.40 -10.52 40.46
C PRO A 41 1.87 -9.26 39.79
N GLU A 42 2.52 -8.36 40.53
CA GLU A 42 3.17 -7.19 39.94
C GLU A 42 4.08 -7.71 38.82
N PRO A 43 4.02 -7.12 37.60
CA PRO A 43 4.94 -7.47 36.56
C PRO A 43 6.36 -7.32 37.13
N PRO A 44 7.28 -8.24 36.83
CA PRO A 44 8.66 -8.11 37.28
C PRO A 44 9.16 -6.73 36.89
N PRO A 45 9.90 -6.03 37.76
CA PRO A 45 10.41 -4.70 37.44
C PRO A 45 11.15 -4.83 36.11
N SER A 46 10.70 -4.08 35.10
CA SER A 46 11.37 -4.01 33.82
C SER A 46 12.78 -3.50 34.10
N ARG A 47 13.76 -4.39 34.05
CA ARG A 47 15.18 -4.04 34.08
C ARG A 47 15.57 -3.42 32.74
N ILE A 48 14.85 -2.43 32.30
CA ILE A 48 15.35 -1.49 31.31
C ILE A 48 16.23 -0.54 32.12
N PRO A 49 17.54 -0.49 31.92
CA PRO A 49 18.36 0.52 32.58
C PRO A 49 17.71 1.87 32.28
N GLU A 50 17.43 2.69 33.32
CA GLU A 50 17.08 4.09 33.12
C GLU A 50 18.29 4.72 32.42
N ILE A 51 18.19 4.87 31.10
CA ILE A 51 19.20 5.55 30.29
C ILE A 51 19.06 7.01 30.62
N GLY A 52 20.04 7.56 31.29
CA GLY A 52 20.09 8.99 31.53
C GLY A 52 20.12 9.74 30.19
N ALA A 53 19.36 10.84 30.09
CA ALA A 53 19.34 11.66 28.87
C ALA A 53 20.74 12.13 28.43
N SER A 54 21.74 12.11 29.33
CA SER A 54 23.15 12.37 29.09
C SER A 54 23.92 11.28 28.32
N ASP A 55 23.35 10.07 28.23
CA ASP A 55 24.04 8.91 27.66
C ASP A 55 23.68 8.73 26.18
N ILE A 56 22.72 9.49 25.66
CA ILE A 56 22.32 9.45 24.26
C ILE A 56 23.29 10.31 23.46
N PRO A 57 24.04 9.75 22.49
CA PRO A 57 24.91 10.53 21.64
C PRO A 57 24.17 11.64 20.92
N THR A 58 24.67 12.87 20.99
CA THR A 58 24.12 13.96 20.21
C THR A 58 24.51 13.78 18.75
N PRO A 59 23.56 13.67 17.80
CA PRO A 59 23.88 13.53 16.38
C PRO A 59 24.66 14.74 15.87
N THR A 60 25.64 14.50 15.00
CA THR A 60 26.33 15.57 14.28
C THR A 60 25.39 16.20 13.24
N GLU A 61 25.67 17.44 12.84
CA GLU A 61 24.93 18.14 11.78
C GLU A 61 24.94 17.33 10.46
N ALA A 62 26.06 16.69 10.15
CA ALA A 62 26.17 15.83 8.96
C ALA A 62 25.23 14.62 9.02
N GLN A 63 25.09 13.98 10.18
CA GLN A 63 24.14 12.88 10.38
C GLN A 63 22.69 13.33 10.28
N ALA A 64 22.36 14.50 10.85
CA ALA A 64 21.03 15.07 10.80
C ALA A 64 20.58 15.40 9.36
N HIS A 65 21.50 15.82 8.50
CA HIS A 65 21.21 16.22 7.12
C HIS A 65 21.50 15.12 6.09
N ALA A 66 21.97 13.96 6.49
CA ALA A 66 22.13 12.81 5.60
C ALA A 66 20.75 12.37 5.03
N PRO A 67 20.71 11.76 3.85
CA PRO A 67 19.50 11.08 3.39
C PRO A 67 19.07 10.02 4.42
N THR A 68 17.75 9.90 4.64
CA THR A 68 17.23 8.79 5.46
C THR A 68 17.26 7.51 4.64
N GLU A 69 18.14 6.61 4.99
CA GLU A 69 18.21 5.30 4.35
C GLU A 69 17.00 4.45 4.73
N ALA A 70 16.49 3.69 3.80
CA ALA A 70 15.32 2.86 4.00
C ALA A 70 15.51 1.44 3.47
N MET A 71 15.00 0.48 4.22
CA MET A 71 14.83 -0.89 3.79
C MET A 71 13.40 -1.34 4.11
N MET A 72 12.78 -2.05 3.18
CA MET A 72 11.47 -2.67 3.39
C MET A 72 11.53 -4.13 2.95
N ARG A 73 10.78 -4.97 3.64
CA ARG A 73 10.66 -6.39 3.33
C ARG A 73 9.24 -6.85 3.64
N ASN A 74 8.61 -7.45 2.63
CA ASN A 74 7.27 -8.04 2.73
C ASN A 74 6.24 -7.04 3.30
N VAL A 75 6.01 -5.94 2.56
CA VAL A 75 5.12 -4.84 2.95
C VAL A 75 4.11 -4.57 1.83
N ASP A 76 2.84 -4.60 2.16
CA ASP A 76 1.75 -4.12 1.32
C ASP A 76 1.58 -2.62 1.57
N PHE A 77 2.22 -1.82 0.72
CA PHE A 77 2.31 -0.38 0.88
C PHE A 77 1.15 0.32 0.17
N HIS A 78 0.17 0.78 0.94
CA HIS A 78 -0.93 1.58 0.42
C HIS A 78 -0.48 3.02 0.17
N ILE A 79 -0.41 3.39 -1.10
CA ILE A 79 -0.16 4.79 -1.51
C ILE A 79 -1.42 5.63 -1.30
N ASP A 80 -2.58 5.03 -1.53
CA ASP A 80 -3.91 5.52 -1.19
C ASP A 80 -4.83 4.34 -0.84
N ALA A 81 -6.10 4.63 -0.53
CA ALA A 81 -7.05 3.62 -0.05
C ALA A 81 -7.28 2.43 -1.01
N THR A 82 -6.89 2.53 -2.26
CA THR A 82 -7.20 1.56 -3.32
C THR A 82 -6.00 1.10 -4.14
N THR A 83 -4.84 1.76 -3.98
CA THR A 83 -3.62 1.46 -4.74
C THR A 83 -2.55 0.93 -3.80
N VAL A 84 -2.25 -0.35 -3.92
CA VAL A 84 -1.28 -1.09 -3.11
C VAL A 84 -0.07 -1.45 -3.97
N LEU A 85 1.12 -1.29 -3.40
CA LEU A 85 2.37 -1.83 -3.92
C LEU A 85 2.80 -2.98 -3.01
N HIS A 86 2.89 -4.19 -3.55
CA HIS A 86 3.42 -5.34 -2.83
C HIS A 86 4.94 -5.28 -2.84
N ILE A 87 5.55 -4.66 -1.82
CA ILE A 87 7.00 -4.51 -1.71
C ILE A 87 7.59 -5.78 -1.13
N HIS A 88 8.04 -6.68 -2.00
CA HIS A 88 8.75 -7.89 -1.58
C HIS A 88 10.11 -7.55 -0.95
N SER A 89 10.80 -6.59 -1.55
CA SER A 89 12.04 -6.01 -1.01
C SER A 89 12.26 -4.61 -1.57
N LEU A 90 12.82 -3.73 -0.77
CA LEU A 90 13.26 -2.40 -1.16
C LEU A 90 14.49 -1.99 -0.35
N ARG A 91 15.47 -1.41 -1.03
CA ARG A 91 16.60 -0.69 -0.46
C ARG A 91 16.69 0.65 -1.16
N GLY A 92 16.74 1.73 -0.39
CA GLY A 92 16.75 3.07 -0.98
C GLY A 92 16.99 4.16 0.05
N GLN A 93 16.67 5.38 -0.35
CA GLN A 93 16.81 6.56 0.47
C GLN A 93 15.58 7.46 0.33
N PHE A 94 15.17 8.05 1.43
CA PHE A 94 14.16 9.10 1.44
C PHE A 94 14.89 10.44 1.54
N VAL A 95 14.62 11.33 0.61
CA VAL A 95 15.31 12.61 0.49
C VAL A 95 14.31 13.74 0.53
N ALA A 96 14.40 14.63 1.53
CA ALA A 96 13.56 15.81 1.58
C ALA A 96 13.86 16.72 0.38
N LYS A 97 12.82 17.27 -0.26
CA LYS A 97 12.98 18.20 -1.39
C LYS A 97 13.58 19.54 -0.97
N GLN A 98 13.31 19.96 0.26
CA GLN A 98 13.91 21.16 0.83
C GLN A 98 15.16 20.77 1.62
N PRO A 99 16.35 21.29 1.29
CA PRO A 99 17.56 21.01 2.03
C PRO A 99 17.42 21.33 3.52
N GLY A 100 17.87 20.43 4.38
CA GLY A 100 17.82 20.58 5.84
C GLY A 100 16.43 20.34 6.47
N ALA A 101 15.38 20.13 5.68
CA ALA A 101 14.09 19.73 6.21
C ALA A 101 14.06 18.23 6.53
N PRO A 102 13.25 17.79 7.51
CA PRO A 102 13.04 16.38 7.76
C PRO A 102 12.27 15.71 6.61
N VAL A 103 12.49 14.43 6.40
CA VAL A 103 11.58 13.58 5.65
C VAL A 103 10.28 13.49 6.46
N ASN A 104 9.21 14.06 5.95
CA ASN A 104 7.96 14.21 6.67
C ASN A 104 6.86 13.30 6.09
N PHE A 105 6.50 12.25 6.81
CA PHE A 105 5.46 11.30 6.41
C PHE A 105 4.05 11.91 6.39
N ASP A 106 3.80 12.99 7.15
CA ASP A 106 2.51 13.70 7.09
C ASP A 106 2.30 14.43 5.76
N ASN A 107 3.38 14.62 4.99
CA ASN A 107 3.30 15.26 3.69
C ASN A 107 4.17 14.56 2.65
N LYS A 108 3.63 13.52 2.06
CA LYS A 108 4.28 12.69 1.04
C LYS A 108 4.72 13.44 -0.23
N THR A 109 4.32 14.71 -0.41
CA THR A 109 4.77 15.53 -1.54
C THR A 109 6.11 16.22 -1.29
N GLN A 110 6.59 16.27 -0.04
CA GLN A 110 7.80 17.01 0.37
C GLN A 110 9.09 16.19 0.30
N PHE A 111 9.04 14.94 -0.07
CA PHE A 111 10.22 14.10 -0.23
C PHE A 111 10.18 13.26 -1.51
N VAL A 112 11.31 12.68 -1.84
CA VAL A 112 11.51 11.74 -2.95
C VAL A 112 11.99 10.42 -2.37
N VAL A 113 11.44 9.32 -2.85
CA VAL A 113 11.94 7.97 -2.59
C VAL A 113 12.89 7.59 -3.71
N LYS A 114 14.19 7.57 -3.42
CA LYS A 114 15.22 7.09 -4.34
C LYS A 114 15.45 5.60 -4.09
N ILE A 115 15.10 4.79 -5.06
CA ILE A 115 15.23 3.34 -4.97
C ILE A 115 16.59 2.95 -5.55
N ASP A 116 17.45 2.31 -4.73
CA ASP A 116 18.68 1.67 -5.17
C ASP A 116 18.33 0.35 -5.85
N ARG A 117 17.65 -0.53 -5.15
CA ARG A 117 17.12 -1.79 -5.66
C ARG A 117 15.78 -2.14 -5.01
N ALA A 118 14.88 -2.72 -5.78
CA ALA A 118 13.61 -3.20 -5.25
C ALA A 118 13.01 -4.30 -6.13
N LYS A 119 12.19 -5.15 -5.50
CA LYS A 119 11.24 -6.06 -6.15
C LYS A 119 9.85 -5.71 -5.67
N ILE A 120 9.01 -5.20 -6.58
CA ILE A 120 7.68 -4.67 -6.26
C ILE A 120 6.66 -5.34 -7.19
N GLY A 121 5.63 -5.94 -6.61
CA GLY A 121 4.48 -6.49 -7.30
C GLY A 121 3.30 -5.52 -7.31
N MET A 122 2.42 -5.70 -8.28
CA MET A 122 1.12 -5.05 -8.32
C MET A 122 0.11 -6.04 -8.88
N ASP A 123 -0.94 -6.28 -8.13
CA ASP A 123 -2.02 -7.17 -8.51
C ASP A 123 -3.03 -6.51 -9.47
N SER A 124 -4.05 -7.25 -9.88
CA SER A 124 -5.09 -6.73 -10.78
C SER A 124 -5.84 -5.54 -10.20
N ALA A 125 -6.13 -5.54 -8.89
CA ALA A 125 -6.87 -4.46 -8.25
C ALA A 125 -6.05 -3.15 -8.24
N GLY A 126 -4.77 -3.23 -7.88
CA GLY A 126 -3.85 -2.09 -7.92
C GLY A 126 -3.65 -1.55 -9.34
N LEU A 127 -3.49 -2.44 -10.33
CA LEU A 127 -3.35 -2.06 -11.74
C LEU A 127 -4.61 -1.37 -12.27
N ASP A 128 -5.80 -1.88 -11.96
CA ASP A 128 -7.08 -1.28 -12.36
C ASP A 128 -7.21 0.15 -11.82
N GLN A 129 -6.93 0.34 -10.53
CA GLN A 129 -6.98 1.65 -9.90
C GLN A 129 -5.95 2.60 -10.48
N LEU A 130 -4.72 2.13 -10.70
CA LEU A 130 -3.66 2.93 -11.29
C LEU A 130 -4.07 3.43 -12.69
N MET A 131 -4.56 2.54 -13.54
CA MET A 131 -4.93 2.89 -14.91
C MET A 131 -6.16 3.80 -14.96
N ASN A 132 -7.24 3.46 -14.24
CA ASN A 132 -8.48 4.22 -14.32
C ASN A 132 -8.43 5.55 -13.59
N ARG A 133 -7.69 5.67 -12.50
CA ARG A 133 -7.67 6.88 -11.68
C ARG A 133 -6.52 7.82 -12.01
N TYR A 134 -5.31 7.29 -12.23
CA TYR A 134 -4.11 8.11 -12.36
C TYR A 134 -3.66 8.30 -13.81
N VAL A 135 -3.83 7.29 -14.66
CA VAL A 135 -3.43 7.38 -16.07
C VAL A 135 -4.54 7.96 -16.94
N PHE A 136 -5.75 7.39 -16.86
CA PHE A 136 -6.88 7.77 -17.70
C PHE A 136 -8.03 8.45 -16.95
N GLY A 137 -7.84 8.85 -15.70
CA GLY A 137 -8.86 9.50 -14.86
C GLY A 137 -9.18 10.96 -15.23
N TYR A 138 -8.98 11.38 -16.48
CA TYR A 138 -9.25 12.73 -16.96
C TYR A 138 -10.43 12.78 -17.95
N PRO A 139 -11.17 13.91 -18.01
CA PRO A 139 -12.28 14.05 -18.94
C PRO A 139 -11.85 13.89 -20.41
N GLY A 140 -12.55 13.03 -21.14
CA GLY A 140 -12.26 12.74 -22.55
C GLY A 140 -11.09 11.78 -22.76
N ALA A 141 -10.71 11.02 -21.76
CA ALA A 141 -9.72 9.96 -21.91
C ALA A 141 -10.15 8.96 -23.01
N PRO A 142 -9.21 8.52 -23.86
CA PRO A 142 -9.53 7.60 -24.96
C PRO A 142 -9.84 6.17 -24.48
N LEU A 143 -9.43 5.83 -23.26
CA LEU A 143 -9.68 4.52 -22.62
C LEU A 143 -10.35 4.72 -21.27
N ARG A 144 -11.31 3.85 -20.94
CA ARG A 144 -12.01 3.84 -19.66
C ARG A 144 -12.50 2.45 -19.28
N ASP A 145 -12.92 2.32 -18.03
CA ASP A 145 -13.42 1.05 -17.48
C ASP A 145 -12.39 -0.08 -17.70
N LEU A 146 -11.13 0.25 -17.45
CA LEU A 146 -10.01 -0.65 -17.69
C LEU A 146 -9.92 -1.70 -16.59
N HIS A 147 -9.73 -2.94 -17.01
CA HIS A 147 -9.44 -4.07 -16.16
C HIS A 147 -8.17 -4.75 -16.66
N VAL A 148 -7.15 -4.86 -15.81
CA VAL A 148 -5.81 -5.35 -16.15
C VAL A 148 -5.49 -6.56 -15.27
N VAL A 149 -5.31 -7.71 -15.88
CA VAL A 149 -5.05 -8.98 -15.19
C VAL A 149 -3.68 -9.51 -15.60
N PRO A 150 -2.72 -9.64 -14.66
CA PRO A 150 -1.51 -10.43 -14.87
C PRO A 150 -1.88 -11.91 -14.98
N GLU A 151 -1.72 -12.52 -16.16
CA GLU A 151 -2.11 -13.90 -16.43
C GLU A 151 -1.00 -14.67 -17.16
N GLY A 152 -0.56 -15.77 -16.57
CA GLY A 152 0.52 -16.59 -17.12
C GLY A 152 1.82 -15.81 -17.21
N LYS A 153 2.22 -15.39 -18.44
CA LYS A 153 3.41 -14.54 -18.68
C LYS A 153 3.07 -13.21 -19.33
N GLN A 154 1.79 -12.93 -19.49
CA GLN A 154 1.27 -11.74 -20.18
C GLN A 154 0.40 -10.93 -19.24
N ILE A 155 0.08 -9.72 -19.66
CA ILE A 155 -1.06 -9.00 -19.13
C ILE A 155 -2.23 -9.10 -20.10
N VAL A 156 -3.44 -9.23 -19.53
CA VAL A 156 -4.70 -9.16 -20.25
C VAL A 156 -5.39 -7.87 -19.84
N GLN A 157 -5.58 -6.97 -20.78
CA GLN A 157 -6.25 -5.69 -20.54
C GLN A 157 -7.56 -5.65 -21.31
N SER A 158 -8.66 -5.43 -20.62
CA SER A 158 -9.96 -5.17 -21.22
C SER A 158 -10.47 -3.78 -20.82
N GLY A 159 -11.43 -3.27 -21.58
CA GLY A 159 -12.02 -1.96 -21.31
C GLY A 159 -12.79 -1.42 -22.49
N ILE A 160 -13.03 -0.12 -22.45
CA ILE A 160 -13.75 0.61 -23.50
C ILE A 160 -12.83 1.67 -24.10
N MET A 161 -12.67 1.63 -25.41
CA MET A 161 -12.02 2.68 -26.19
C MET A 161 -13.08 3.62 -26.76
N HIS A 162 -12.90 4.92 -26.54
CA HIS A 162 -13.78 5.96 -27.08
C HIS A 162 -13.18 6.59 -28.35
N LYS A 163 -13.85 6.39 -29.49
CA LYS A 163 -13.46 6.97 -30.79
C LYS A 163 -14.70 7.52 -31.51
N GLY A 164 -15.37 8.50 -30.87
CA GLY A 164 -16.68 8.98 -31.29
C GLY A 164 -17.83 8.02 -30.92
N VAL A 165 -17.54 6.76 -30.79
CA VAL A 165 -18.41 5.69 -30.25
C VAL A 165 -17.62 4.86 -29.25
N ASP A 166 -18.31 4.19 -28.37
CA ASP A 166 -17.72 3.29 -27.37
C ASP A 166 -17.46 1.91 -27.98
N ILE A 167 -16.24 1.47 -27.91
CA ILE A 167 -15.76 0.23 -28.54
C ILE A 167 -15.14 -0.65 -27.47
N PRO A 168 -15.77 -1.75 -27.06
CA PRO A 168 -15.15 -2.70 -26.15
C PRO A 168 -13.97 -3.41 -26.81
N PHE A 169 -12.89 -3.58 -26.04
CA PHE A 169 -11.69 -4.25 -26.50
C PHE A 169 -11.13 -5.19 -25.43
N THR A 170 -10.34 -6.18 -25.87
CA THR A 170 -9.49 -7.00 -25.04
C THR A 170 -8.15 -7.16 -25.72
N MET A 171 -7.07 -6.85 -25.00
CA MET A 171 -5.70 -6.91 -25.46
C MET A 171 -4.91 -7.91 -24.59
N TYR A 172 -4.13 -8.75 -25.23
CA TYR A 172 -3.12 -9.59 -24.58
C TYR A 172 -1.75 -9.03 -24.96
N GLY A 173 -0.87 -8.86 -24.01
CA GLY A 173 0.42 -8.24 -24.26
C GLY A 173 1.54 -8.86 -23.46
N ASP A 174 2.69 -9.08 -24.15
CA ASP A 174 3.94 -9.43 -23.50
C ASP A 174 4.51 -8.18 -22.81
N VAL A 175 5.08 -8.37 -21.62
CA VAL A 175 5.72 -7.30 -20.86
C VAL A 175 7.23 -7.45 -20.89
N SER A 176 7.94 -6.32 -20.97
CA SER A 176 9.39 -6.28 -20.90
C SER A 176 9.86 -4.90 -20.42
N ALA A 177 11.04 -4.84 -19.78
CA ALA A 177 11.68 -3.56 -19.47
C ALA A 177 12.44 -3.05 -20.70
N THR A 178 12.38 -1.72 -20.90
CA THR A 178 13.21 -1.05 -21.90
C THR A 178 14.53 -0.60 -21.27
N LYS A 179 15.53 -0.31 -22.08
CA LYS A 179 16.86 0.15 -21.61
C LYS A 179 16.80 1.49 -20.84
N ASP A 180 15.80 2.29 -21.11
CA ASP A 180 15.56 3.58 -20.46
C ASP A 180 14.61 3.51 -19.25
N GLY A 181 14.32 2.27 -18.77
CA GLY A 181 13.60 2.05 -17.53
C GLY A 181 12.07 2.17 -17.62
N ARG A 182 11.50 2.00 -18.82
CA ARG A 182 10.03 1.96 -19.02
C ARG A 182 9.53 0.51 -19.11
N ILE A 183 8.27 0.31 -18.77
CA ILE A 183 7.56 -0.93 -19.06
C ILE A 183 7.07 -0.87 -20.50
N ARG A 184 7.47 -1.83 -21.30
CA ARG A 184 6.94 -2.03 -22.64
C ARG A 184 5.89 -3.13 -22.64
N ILE A 185 4.70 -2.82 -23.13
CA ILE A 185 3.64 -3.78 -23.39
C ILE A 185 3.56 -3.96 -24.91
N HIS A 186 3.89 -5.17 -25.38
CA HIS A 186 3.78 -5.55 -26.79
C HIS A 186 2.51 -6.35 -27.02
N PRO A 187 1.49 -5.81 -27.70
CA PRO A 187 0.26 -6.54 -27.96
C PRO A 187 0.49 -7.75 -28.88
N THR A 188 0.21 -8.93 -28.37
CA THR A 188 0.26 -10.19 -29.13
C THR A 188 -1.09 -10.54 -29.74
N LYS A 189 -2.18 -10.07 -29.10
CA LYS A 189 -3.55 -10.25 -29.56
C LYS A 189 -4.39 -9.04 -29.17
N LEU A 190 -5.17 -8.52 -30.10
CA LEU A 190 -6.16 -7.48 -29.85
C LEU A 190 -7.50 -7.92 -30.40
N GLN A 191 -8.53 -7.90 -29.59
CA GLN A 191 -9.91 -8.16 -29.98
C GLN A 191 -10.71 -6.87 -29.84
N ILE A 192 -11.42 -6.49 -30.90
CA ILE A 192 -12.30 -5.33 -30.95
C ILE A 192 -13.66 -5.85 -31.42
N CYS A 193 -14.69 -5.76 -30.58
CA CYS A 193 -16.00 -6.33 -30.87
C CYS A 193 -15.94 -7.78 -31.39
N SER A 194 -15.08 -8.61 -30.78
CA SER A 194 -14.81 -10.01 -31.17
C SER A 194 -14.08 -10.21 -32.52
N ILE A 195 -13.60 -9.13 -33.16
CA ILE A 195 -12.83 -9.17 -34.39
C ILE A 195 -11.33 -9.08 -34.06
N ASN A 196 -10.47 -9.70 -34.87
CA ASN A 196 -9.02 -9.53 -34.75
C ASN A 196 -8.59 -8.10 -35.05
N GLY A 197 -8.40 -7.32 -33.99
CA GLY A 197 -8.06 -5.89 -34.07
C GLY A 197 -6.66 -5.66 -34.67
N LEU A 198 -5.65 -6.47 -34.35
CA LEU A 198 -4.30 -6.34 -34.92
C LEU A 198 -4.30 -6.57 -36.42
N GLY A 199 -5.05 -7.57 -36.91
CA GLY A 199 -5.24 -7.80 -38.34
C GLY A 199 -5.94 -6.65 -39.03
N LEU A 200 -6.95 -6.07 -38.40
CA LEU A 200 -7.68 -4.91 -38.91
C LEU A 200 -6.79 -3.67 -38.99
N LEU A 201 -6.00 -3.38 -37.95
CA LEU A 201 -5.04 -2.27 -37.95
C LEU A 201 -4.05 -2.38 -39.08
N LYS A 202 -3.45 -3.57 -39.24
CA LYS A 202 -2.50 -3.87 -40.33
C LYS A 202 -3.15 -3.67 -41.71
N ALA A 203 -4.35 -4.16 -41.92
CA ALA A 203 -5.09 -4.03 -43.19
C ALA A 203 -5.39 -2.58 -43.54
N LEU A 204 -5.62 -1.72 -42.54
CA LEU A 204 -5.92 -0.30 -42.71
C LEU A 204 -4.65 0.60 -42.69
N GLY A 205 -3.46 0.03 -42.50
CA GLY A 205 -2.22 0.80 -42.37
C GLY A 205 -2.18 1.72 -41.12
N LEU A 206 -2.92 1.32 -40.08
CA LEU A 206 -3.00 2.03 -38.82
C LEU A 206 -2.10 1.37 -37.76
N SER A 207 -1.68 2.16 -36.77
CA SER A 207 -1.00 1.69 -35.57
C SER A 207 -1.77 2.12 -34.33
N MET A 208 -1.47 1.54 -33.17
CA MET A 208 -2.05 1.97 -31.89
C MET A 208 -1.72 3.44 -31.61
N GLU A 209 -0.53 3.90 -31.92
CA GLU A 209 -0.10 5.29 -31.85
C GLU A 209 -1.05 6.26 -32.57
N LYS A 210 -1.50 5.89 -33.80
CA LYS A 210 -2.45 6.70 -34.57
C LYS A 210 -3.89 6.58 -34.08
N MET A 211 -4.20 5.53 -33.36
CA MET A 211 -5.54 5.28 -32.84
C MET A 211 -5.81 5.93 -31.51
N LEU A 212 -4.82 5.97 -30.61
CA LEU A 212 -4.96 6.42 -29.24
C LEU A 212 -4.32 7.81 -29.09
N ASP A 213 -5.10 8.81 -28.74
CA ASP A 213 -4.56 10.08 -28.29
C ASP A 213 -4.18 9.98 -26.81
N LEU A 214 -2.91 9.69 -26.54
CA LEU A 214 -2.34 9.58 -25.21
C LEU A 214 -1.63 10.85 -24.72
N SER A 215 -1.78 11.96 -25.42
CA SER A 215 -1.07 13.23 -25.10
C SER A 215 -1.34 13.74 -23.69
N LYS A 216 -2.48 13.40 -23.10
CA LYS A 216 -2.88 13.75 -21.72
C LYS A 216 -2.68 12.61 -20.73
N ALA A 217 -2.36 11.41 -21.19
CA ALA A 217 -2.15 10.26 -20.32
C ALA A 217 -0.81 10.42 -19.60
N LYS A 218 -0.83 10.39 -18.27
CA LYS A 218 0.36 10.62 -17.46
C LYS A 218 1.28 9.40 -17.55
N GLY A 219 2.51 9.58 -18.04
CA GLY A 219 3.53 8.54 -18.06
C GLY A 219 3.24 7.37 -18.99
N VAL A 220 2.34 7.50 -19.96
CA VAL A 220 2.03 6.48 -20.95
C VAL A 220 2.11 7.08 -22.36
N VAL A 221 2.81 6.39 -23.24
CA VAL A 221 2.89 6.74 -24.67
C VAL A 221 2.71 5.49 -25.52
N ALA A 222 2.19 5.66 -26.74
CA ALA A 222 2.20 4.61 -27.73
C ALA A 222 3.32 4.88 -28.73
N GLU A 223 4.13 3.87 -29.02
CA GLU A 223 5.16 3.89 -30.06
C GLU A 223 4.86 2.76 -31.04
N GLN A 224 4.42 3.10 -32.26
CA GLN A 224 3.88 2.15 -33.23
C GLN A 224 2.72 1.33 -32.67
N ASN A 225 2.96 0.08 -32.31
CA ASN A 225 1.97 -0.80 -31.70
C ASN A 225 2.27 -1.14 -30.23
N ASP A 226 3.35 -0.66 -29.67
CA ASP A 226 3.71 -0.87 -28.28
C ASP A 226 3.15 0.25 -27.39
N LEU A 227 2.79 -0.10 -26.17
CA LEU A 227 2.51 0.85 -25.11
C LEU A 227 3.73 0.89 -24.19
N LEU A 228 4.20 2.10 -23.94
CA LEU A 228 5.32 2.34 -23.03
C LEU A 228 4.82 3.10 -21.81
N LEU A 229 5.06 2.53 -20.63
CA LEU A 229 4.66 3.09 -19.35
C LEU A 229 5.89 3.46 -18.53
N GLU A 230 5.90 4.64 -17.96
CA GLU A 230 6.96 5.13 -17.08
C GLU A 230 6.50 4.99 -15.62
N PRO A 231 6.89 3.89 -14.90
CA PRO A 231 6.31 3.55 -13.61
C PRO A 231 6.48 4.67 -12.58
N THR A 232 7.59 5.37 -12.60
CA THR A 232 7.87 6.48 -11.67
C THR A 232 7.00 7.72 -11.91
N LYS A 233 6.39 7.86 -13.09
CA LYS A 233 5.51 8.99 -13.43
C LYS A 233 4.04 8.68 -13.27
N ILE A 234 3.62 7.44 -13.40
CA ILE A 234 2.21 7.07 -13.30
C ILE A 234 1.73 7.02 -11.85
N LEU A 235 2.61 6.71 -10.91
CA LEU A 235 2.27 6.63 -9.49
C LEU A 235 1.93 8.02 -8.90
N PRO A 236 0.99 8.09 -7.92
CA PRO A 236 0.78 9.29 -7.12
C PRO A 236 1.95 9.54 -6.17
N PRO A 237 2.00 10.72 -5.47
CA PRO A 237 3.02 10.95 -4.44
C PRO A 237 3.06 9.86 -3.36
N PRO A 238 4.26 9.58 -2.79
CA PRO A 238 5.52 10.33 -2.94
C PRO A 238 6.15 10.15 -4.31
N GLN A 239 6.95 11.15 -4.73
CA GLN A 239 7.72 11.02 -5.97
C GLN A 239 8.74 9.90 -5.83
N ILE A 240 8.81 9.02 -6.84
CA ILE A 240 9.76 7.91 -6.90
C ILE A 240 10.82 8.23 -7.94
N ASP A 241 12.07 8.01 -7.59
CA ASP A 241 13.24 8.05 -8.47
C ASP A 241 13.84 6.63 -8.47
N ALA A 242 13.71 5.94 -9.59
CA ALA A 242 14.08 4.53 -9.73
C ALA A 242 14.35 4.19 -11.20
N HIS A 243 15.18 3.17 -11.44
CA HIS A 243 15.45 2.64 -12.77
C HIS A 243 14.94 1.19 -12.86
N LEU A 244 13.94 0.96 -13.71
CA LEU A 244 13.38 -0.36 -13.96
C LEU A 244 14.35 -1.16 -14.84
N VAL A 245 14.74 -2.36 -14.40
CA VAL A 245 15.63 -3.25 -15.16
C VAL A 245 14.94 -4.51 -15.65
N GLU A 246 13.90 -4.95 -14.98
CA GLU A 246 13.13 -6.14 -15.35
C GLU A 246 11.64 -5.95 -15.01
N VAL A 247 10.78 -6.51 -15.86
CA VAL A 247 9.35 -6.66 -15.59
C VAL A 247 8.85 -7.99 -16.14
N HIS A 248 8.06 -8.69 -15.33
CA HIS A 248 7.46 -9.97 -15.72
C HIS A 248 6.18 -10.22 -14.91
N VAL A 249 5.42 -11.25 -15.29
CA VAL A 249 4.25 -11.69 -14.53
C VAL A 249 4.65 -12.91 -13.69
N GLU A 250 4.42 -12.82 -12.38
CA GLU A 250 4.67 -13.89 -11.42
C GLU A 250 3.60 -13.86 -10.32
N GLY A 251 3.05 -15.03 -9.95
CA GLY A 251 2.12 -15.14 -8.80
C GLY A 251 0.80 -14.37 -8.95
N GLY A 252 0.41 -13.94 -10.16
CA GLY A 252 -0.77 -13.09 -10.37
C GLY A 252 -0.48 -11.59 -10.23
N GLU A 253 0.80 -11.22 -10.13
CA GLU A 253 1.27 -9.84 -10.04
C GLU A 253 2.09 -9.45 -11.27
N LEU A 254 2.06 -8.17 -11.61
CA LEU A 254 3.03 -7.54 -12.48
C LEU A 254 4.25 -7.17 -11.62
N MET A 255 5.26 -8.03 -11.68
CA MET A 255 6.50 -7.87 -10.95
C MET A 255 7.42 -6.87 -11.63
N GLN A 256 7.93 -5.92 -10.89
CA GLN A 256 8.84 -4.87 -11.32
C GLN A 256 10.13 -4.95 -10.50
N VAL A 257 11.26 -5.08 -11.17
CA VAL A 257 12.59 -5.10 -10.55
C VAL A 257 13.31 -3.81 -10.88
N PHE A 258 13.72 -3.10 -9.86
CA PHE A 258 14.44 -1.83 -9.97
C PHE A 258 15.89 -2.01 -9.52
N ASP A 259 16.82 -1.40 -10.25
CA ASP A 259 18.24 -1.31 -9.90
C ASP A 259 18.81 -0.01 -10.49
N ALA A 260 19.11 0.95 -9.62
CA ALA A 260 19.70 2.24 -10.01
C ALA A 260 21.22 2.23 -9.99
N GLY A 261 21.84 1.11 -9.57
CA GLY A 261 23.30 0.98 -9.53
C GLY A 261 24.00 1.84 -8.47
N MET A 262 23.26 2.32 -7.46
CA MET A 262 23.87 3.11 -6.37
C MET A 262 24.71 2.23 -5.43
N HIS A 263 24.40 0.93 -5.37
CA HIS A 263 25.09 -0.06 -4.53
C HIS A 263 25.16 0.32 -3.04
N LEU A 264 24.03 0.81 -2.51
CA LEU A 264 23.94 1.12 -1.10
C LEU A 264 24.24 -0.13 -0.24
N PRO A 265 25.03 0.01 0.85
CA PRO A 265 25.29 -1.10 1.76
C PRO A 265 23.99 -1.68 2.33
N GLU A 266 24.00 -2.97 2.65
CA GLU A 266 22.90 -3.58 3.38
C GLU A 266 22.75 -2.95 4.76
N LEU A 267 21.51 -2.73 5.17
CA LEU A 267 21.21 -2.30 6.54
C LEU A 267 21.08 -3.52 7.44
N THR A 268 21.70 -3.45 8.61
CA THR A 268 21.52 -4.47 9.64
C THR A 268 20.36 -4.07 10.53
N LEU A 269 19.34 -4.90 10.56
CA LEU A 269 18.18 -4.69 11.43
C LEU A 269 18.59 -4.86 12.89
N PRO A 270 18.12 -4.00 13.81
CA PRO A 270 18.19 -4.23 15.26
C PRO A 270 17.58 -5.57 15.68
N TYR A 271 16.49 -5.99 15.02
CA TYR A 271 15.84 -7.29 15.21
C TYR A 271 15.83 -8.08 13.90
N PRO A 272 16.91 -8.86 13.63
CA PRO A 272 17.17 -9.46 12.31
C PRO A 272 16.16 -10.53 11.88
N ASN A 273 15.38 -11.08 12.82
CA ASN A 273 14.43 -12.14 12.57
C ASN A 273 13.05 -11.65 12.09
N GLU A 274 12.83 -10.32 12.09
CA GLU A 274 11.58 -9.75 11.60
C GLU A 274 11.47 -9.96 10.09
N LYS A 275 10.28 -10.42 9.64
CA LYS A 275 10.01 -10.74 8.24
C LYS A 275 9.31 -9.60 7.53
N ASN A 276 8.33 -9.00 8.20
CA ASN A 276 7.45 -7.96 7.70
C ASN A 276 7.89 -6.65 8.32
N VAL A 277 8.76 -5.89 7.63
CA VAL A 277 9.49 -4.81 8.28
C VAL A 277 9.77 -3.64 7.35
N MET A 278 9.72 -2.43 7.93
CA MET A 278 10.30 -1.22 7.37
C MET A 278 11.37 -0.71 8.34
N TYR A 279 12.55 -0.38 7.84
CA TYR A 279 13.65 0.12 8.66
C TYR A 279 14.20 1.41 8.07
N TYR A 280 14.35 2.40 8.93
CA TYR A 280 14.84 3.73 8.59
C TYR A 280 16.11 4.05 9.38
N ARG A 281 17.14 4.48 8.67
CA ARG A 281 18.45 4.78 9.27
C ARG A 281 19.00 6.11 8.77
N HIS A 282 19.61 6.90 9.67
CA HIS A 282 20.20 8.20 9.39
C HIS A 282 19.20 9.31 8.98
N GLY A 283 19.70 10.51 8.79
CA GLY A 283 18.91 11.67 8.43
C GLY A 283 17.94 12.11 9.53
N THR A 284 17.04 13.00 9.16
CA THR A 284 15.97 13.46 10.04
C THR A 284 14.62 13.03 9.50
N LEU A 285 13.90 12.24 10.28
CA LEU A 285 12.59 11.66 9.95
C LEU A 285 11.52 12.22 10.89
N ARG A 286 10.38 12.59 10.31
CA ARG A 286 9.19 13.01 11.05
C ARG A 286 8.02 12.08 10.74
N MET A 287 7.40 11.56 11.79
CA MET A 287 6.16 10.80 11.75
C MET A 287 5.20 11.36 12.80
N GLY A 288 4.20 12.15 12.40
CA GLY A 288 3.31 12.86 13.30
C GLY A 288 4.08 13.81 14.23
N LYS A 289 3.99 13.56 15.53
CA LYS A 289 4.70 14.33 16.56
C LYS A 289 6.13 13.83 16.82
N LEU A 290 6.46 12.63 16.39
CA LEU A 290 7.80 12.07 16.53
C LEU A 290 8.75 12.74 15.53
N LEU A 291 9.84 13.30 16.02
CA LEU A 291 10.96 13.80 15.22
C LEU A 291 12.23 13.06 15.65
N MET A 292 12.79 12.29 14.76
CA MET A 292 14.04 11.57 14.98
C MET A 292 15.15 12.22 14.19
N VAL A 293 16.22 12.64 14.88
CA VAL A 293 17.45 13.16 14.28
C VAL A 293 18.49 12.03 14.32
N ASP A 294 19.15 11.74 13.21
CA ASP A 294 19.91 10.51 12.98
C ASP A 294 19.04 9.27 13.23
N ALA A 295 17.99 9.14 12.42
CA ALA A 295 16.97 8.12 12.60
C ALA A 295 17.55 6.71 12.74
N ASP A 296 17.01 5.94 13.66
CA ASP A 296 17.22 4.51 13.85
C ASP A 296 15.90 3.89 14.29
N MET A 297 15.04 3.55 13.31
CA MET A 297 13.70 3.10 13.59
C MET A 297 13.34 1.85 12.76
N GLU A 298 13.05 0.78 13.47
CA GLU A 298 12.49 -0.43 12.89
C GLU A 298 10.98 -0.46 13.16
N VAL A 299 10.20 -0.54 12.10
CA VAL A 299 8.74 -0.70 12.16
C VAL A 299 8.42 -2.11 11.71
N THR A 300 7.81 -2.89 12.57
CA THR A 300 7.42 -4.26 12.28
C THR A 300 5.93 -4.48 12.51
N ASP A 301 5.40 -5.41 11.77
CA ASP A 301 4.06 -5.91 11.88
C ASP A 301 3.83 -6.65 13.20
N THR A 302 2.66 -6.46 13.82
CA THR A 302 2.23 -7.28 14.94
C THR A 302 1.78 -8.67 14.50
N ASP A 303 1.38 -8.84 13.24
CA ASP A 303 1.00 -10.12 12.64
C ASP A 303 2.04 -10.64 11.65
N PRO A 304 2.94 -11.57 12.04
CA PRO A 304 4.01 -12.05 11.15
C PRO A 304 3.54 -13.08 10.11
N ARG A 305 2.24 -13.36 9.96
CA ARG A 305 1.71 -14.45 9.11
C ARG A 305 1.53 -14.05 7.65
N ASP A 306 1.23 -12.78 7.40
CA ASP A 306 1.02 -12.15 6.09
C ASP A 306 1.89 -10.90 5.94
N PRO A 307 1.94 -10.25 4.76
CA PRO A 307 2.68 -9.01 4.56
C PRO A 307 2.18 -7.89 5.46
N PHE A 308 3.08 -7.01 5.90
CA PHE A 308 2.70 -5.84 6.69
C PHE A 308 1.86 -4.88 5.86
N ASP A 309 0.58 -4.74 6.18
CA ASP A 309 -0.35 -3.83 5.52
C ASP A 309 -0.19 -2.41 6.07
N PHE A 310 0.61 -1.58 5.38
CA PHE A 310 0.95 -0.21 5.79
C PHE A 310 0.29 0.84 4.90
N PHE A 311 -0.47 1.76 5.50
CA PHE A 311 -1.10 2.86 4.77
C PHE A 311 -0.49 4.22 5.12
N ILE A 312 0.25 4.82 4.17
CA ILE A 312 0.98 6.08 4.39
C ILE A 312 0.07 7.26 4.82
N ASP A 313 -1.16 7.34 4.35
CA ASP A 313 -2.08 8.41 4.71
C ASP A 313 -2.78 8.17 6.06
N ARG A 314 -2.68 6.96 6.63
CA ARG A 314 -3.33 6.54 7.87
C ARG A 314 -2.37 5.91 8.89
N TYR A 315 -1.07 6.00 8.66
CA TYR A 315 -0.06 5.40 9.54
C TYR A 315 -0.16 5.89 11.00
N ASN A 316 -0.68 7.10 11.24
CA ASN A 316 -0.91 7.60 12.59
C ASN A 316 -1.94 6.76 13.36
N ASP A 317 -2.94 6.20 12.68
CA ASP A 317 -3.92 5.31 13.30
C ASP A 317 -3.27 3.96 13.64
N GLN A 318 -2.43 3.42 12.74
CA GLN A 318 -1.66 2.20 12.97
C GLN A 318 -0.66 2.38 14.12
N LEU A 319 0.02 3.53 14.16
CA LEU A 319 0.96 3.89 15.24
C LEU A 319 0.23 4.00 16.58
N ALA A 320 -0.95 4.62 16.61
CA ALA A 320 -1.76 4.76 17.83
C ALA A 320 -2.32 3.41 18.33
N ALA A 321 -2.59 2.46 17.43
CA ALA A 321 -3.07 1.12 17.75
C ALA A 321 -1.93 0.16 18.15
N GLY A 322 -0.69 0.53 17.85
CA GLY A 322 0.51 -0.24 18.12
C GLY A 322 1.17 0.10 19.46
N TRP A 323 2.43 -0.25 19.55
CA TRP A 323 3.27 0.05 20.72
C TRP A 323 4.76 0.13 20.31
N GLU A 324 5.58 0.75 21.15
CA GLU A 324 7.01 0.92 20.88
C GLU A 324 7.87 0.58 22.09
N HIS A 325 9.14 0.35 21.85
CA HIS A 325 10.20 0.33 22.85
C HIS A 325 11.55 0.74 22.25
N ASN A 326 12.46 1.19 23.10
CA ASN A 326 13.81 1.54 22.67
C ASN A 326 14.62 0.30 22.33
N THR A 327 15.44 0.38 21.28
CA THR A 327 16.44 -0.63 21.00
C THR A 327 17.63 -0.50 21.97
N PRO A 328 18.49 -1.54 22.13
CA PRO A 328 19.66 -1.46 23.00
C PRO A 328 20.67 -0.36 22.62
N VAL A 329 20.56 0.18 21.40
CA VAL A 329 21.45 1.23 20.86
C VAL A 329 20.74 2.57 20.67
N TYR A 330 19.69 2.81 21.47
CA TYR A 330 18.89 4.06 21.48
C TYR A 330 18.06 4.32 20.23
N GLY A 331 17.89 3.33 19.37
CA GLY A 331 16.91 3.36 18.28
C GLY A 331 15.50 3.09 18.80
N LEU A 332 14.53 3.12 17.90
CA LEU A 332 13.13 2.87 18.18
C LEU A 332 12.65 1.61 17.45
N MET A 333 12.08 0.67 18.20
CA MET A 333 11.31 -0.44 17.66
C MET A 333 9.83 -0.13 17.76
N VAL A 334 9.13 -0.15 16.67
CA VAL A 334 7.69 0.15 16.58
C VAL A 334 6.96 -1.09 16.09
N PHE A 335 5.95 -1.50 16.83
CA PHE A 335 5.03 -2.57 16.43
C PHE A 335 3.73 -1.93 15.97
N MET A 336 3.38 -2.12 14.71
CA MET A 336 2.14 -1.62 14.14
C MET A 336 1.23 -2.78 13.76
N ARG A 337 -0.08 -2.56 13.92
CA ARG A 337 -1.10 -3.45 13.35
C ARG A 337 -1.28 -3.15 11.87
N ASP A 338 -1.71 -4.16 11.14
CA ASP A 338 -2.17 -3.99 9.79
C ASP A 338 -3.29 -2.95 9.70
N TYR A 339 -3.25 -2.14 8.65
CA TYR A 339 -4.26 -1.10 8.46
C TYR A 339 -5.67 -1.67 8.39
N GLN A 340 -5.85 -2.79 7.69
CA GLN A 340 -7.15 -3.46 7.55
C GLN A 340 -7.67 -4.05 8.87
N ASP A 341 -6.80 -4.30 9.84
CA ASP A 341 -7.15 -4.88 11.14
C ASP A 341 -7.43 -3.83 12.23
N LEU A 342 -7.32 -2.53 11.88
CA LEU A 342 -7.61 -1.47 12.82
C LEU A 342 -9.06 -1.50 13.29
N GLY A 343 -9.25 -1.49 14.62
CA GLY A 343 -10.57 -1.57 15.26
C GLY A 343 -11.15 -2.98 15.35
N LEU A 344 -10.48 -3.99 14.82
CA LEU A 344 -10.86 -5.39 14.99
C LEU A 344 -10.21 -5.98 16.26
N PRO A 345 -10.78 -7.05 16.86
CA PRO A 345 -10.11 -7.81 17.90
C PRO A 345 -8.77 -8.36 17.40
N ALA A 346 -7.79 -8.48 18.32
CA ALA A 346 -6.51 -9.11 18.00
C ALA A 346 -6.69 -10.52 17.46
N GLN A 347 -5.94 -10.86 16.42
CA GLN A 347 -6.01 -12.16 15.76
C GLN A 347 -5.16 -13.20 16.51
N PRO A 348 -5.48 -14.51 16.43
CA PRO A 348 -4.64 -15.55 17.01
C PRO A 348 -3.23 -15.51 16.41
N GLY A 349 -2.21 -15.33 17.26
CA GLY A 349 -0.81 -15.23 16.85
C GLY A 349 -0.30 -13.81 16.64
N GLU A 350 -1.16 -12.81 16.67
CA GLU A 350 -0.77 -11.40 16.69
C GLU A 350 -0.01 -11.06 17.99
N ARG A 351 1.02 -10.24 17.88
CA ARG A 351 1.82 -9.79 19.03
C ARG A 351 1.07 -8.70 19.78
N LEU A 352 0.76 -8.99 21.03
CA LEU A 352 0.11 -8.03 21.90
C LEU A 352 1.16 -7.18 22.63
N ARG A 353 0.77 -5.99 23.03
CA ARG A 353 1.57 -5.14 23.91
C ARG A 353 1.92 -5.89 25.18
N PRO A 354 3.23 -5.94 25.59
CA PRO A 354 3.68 -6.62 26.79
C PRO A 354 3.04 -6.07 28.08
#